data_cde277caa3821797ce2746c4b4585db6
#
_entry.id   cde277caa3821797ce2746c4b4585db6
#
_cell.length_a   1.000
_cell.length_b   1.000
_cell.length_c   1.000
_cell.angle_alpha   90.00
_cell.angle_beta   90.00
_cell.angle_gamma   90.00
#
_symmetry.space_group_name_H-M   'P 1'
#
loop_
_entity.id
_entity.type
_entity.pdbx_description
1 polymer ?
#
loop_
_entity_poly.entity_id
_entity_poly.type
_entity_poly.pdbx_seq_one_letter_code
_entity_poly.pdbx_strand_id
1 'polypeptide(L)'
;MGTLALAADERVASVEITNDALSVALMDGRIITVPLVWYPRLLGATEAERNNWLISGGGYGIHWPDIDEDLSTEGLLRGAPAPHKHSTKKAAWHSIHQSTYHNNSRCSTGNNIDPEHLRQGTGGRPLCQECDRLNQLGR
;
A
#
# COMPACT_ATOMS: atom_id res chain seq x y z
N MET A 1 -36.95 3.57 -14.78
CA MET A 1 -36.56 3.21 -14.26
C MET A 1 -36.01 2.43 -14.28
N GLY A 2 -35.74 2.24 -14.57
CA GLY A 2 -35.32 1.52 -14.60
C GLY A 2 -35.02 0.76 -14.02
N THR A 3 -34.86 0.33 -14.42
CA THR A 3 -34.53 -0.48 -14.04
C THR A 3 -33.66 -0.58 -13.32
N LEU A 4 -33.48 -0.11 -12.83
CA LEU A 4 -32.69 -0.02 -12.06
C LEU A 4 -32.00 -1.01 -11.61
N ALA A 5 -30.92 -0.91 -11.18
CA ALA A 5 -30.09 -1.85 -10.59
C ALA A 5 -30.74 -2.37 -9.36
N LEU A 6 -31.57 -3.30 -9.55
CA LEU A 6 -32.20 -4.01 -8.46
C LEU A 6 -31.23 -4.99 -7.80
N ALA A 7 -30.14 -5.33 -8.50
CA ALA A 7 -29.09 -6.20 -8.00
C ALA A 7 -27.83 -5.38 -7.76
N ALA A 8 -27.08 -5.75 -6.73
CA ALA A 8 -25.81 -5.11 -6.44
C ALA A 8 -24.82 -5.34 -7.59
N ASP A 9 -24.06 -4.31 -7.89
CA ASP A 9 -22.99 -4.38 -8.86
C ASP A 9 -21.81 -3.60 -8.26
N GLU A 10 -20.88 -4.33 -7.67
CA GLU A 10 -19.77 -3.76 -6.90
C GLU A 10 -18.57 -3.40 -7.76
N ARG A 11 -18.70 -3.44 -9.07
CA ARG A 11 -17.64 -2.98 -9.94
C ARG A 11 -17.46 -1.48 -9.81
N VAL A 12 -16.23 -1.04 -9.96
CA VAL A 12 -15.85 0.37 -9.83
C VAL A 12 -16.34 1.16 -11.04
N ALA A 13 -17.02 2.27 -10.79
CA ALA A 13 -17.38 3.23 -11.83
C ALA A 13 -16.38 4.39 -11.88
N SER A 14 -16.01 4.94 -10.73
CA SER A 14 -15.07 6.04 -10.65
C SER A 14 -14.42 6.12 -9.28
N VAL A 15 -13.32 6.89 -9.21
CA VAL A 15 -12.56 7.09 -7.97
C VAL A 15 -12.29 8.58 -7.80
N GLU A 16 -12.46 9.07 -6.59
CA GLU A 16 -12.13 10.45 -6.24
C GLU A 16 -11.38 10.45 -4.91
N ILE A 17 -10.27 11.17 -4.85
CA ILE A 17 -9.43 11.25 -3.65
C ILE A 17 -9.28 12.71 -3.25
N THR A 18 -9.65 13.01 -2.00
CA THR A 18 -9.38 14.30 -1.38
C THR A 18 -8.19 14.14 -0.43
N ASN A 19 -7.85 15.20 0.31
CA ASN A 19 -6.77 15.11 1.29
C ASN A 19 -7.12 14.22 2.49
N ASP A 20 -8.41 13.95 2.71
CA ASP A 20 -8.89 13.24 3.88
C ASP A 20 -9.51 11.89 3.56
N ALA A 21 -10.01 11.70 2.35
CA ALA A 21 -10.89 10.58 2.05
C ALA A 21 -10.68 10.03 0.64
N LEU A 22 -10.95 8.75 0.53
CA LEU A 22 -11.07 8.04 -0.74
C LEU A 22 -12.54 7.72 -0.96
N SER A 23 -13.10 8.15 -2.09
CA SER A 23 -14.48 7.85 -2.47
C SER A 23 -14.49 7.03 -3.75
N VAL A 24 -15.17 5.91 -3.71
CA VAL A 24 -15.30 5.01 -4.86
C VAL A 24 -16.76 4.86 -5.20
N ALA A 25 -17.14 5.27 -6.40
CA ALA A 25 -18.48 5.07 -6.92
C ALA A 25 -18.57 3.71 -7.59
N LEU A 26 -19.62 2.98 -7.29
CA LEU A 26 -19.86 1.66 -7.86
C LEU A 26 -20.89 1.74 -8.99
N MET A 27 -20.88 0.72 -9.83
CA MET A 27 -21.81 0.65 -10.97
C MET A 27 -23.28 0.65 -10.57
N ASP A 28 -23.58 0.17 -9.35
CA ASP A 28 -24.97 0.15 -8.87
C ASP A 28 -25.43 1.46 -8.24
N GLY A 29 -24.60 2.49 -8.24
CA GLY A 29 -24.95 3.80 -7.71
C GLY A 29 -24.51 4.07 -6.28
N ARG A 30 -24.01 3.07 -5.57
CA ARG A 30 -23.47 3.28 -4.24
C ARG A 30 -22.14 4.01 -4.30
N ILE A 31 -21.84 4.77 -3.27
CA ILE A 31 -20.54 5.43 -3.12
C ILE A 31 -19.98 5.00 -1.77
N ILE A 32 -18.75 4.50 -1.80
CA ILE A 32 -18.04 4.11 -0.59
C ILE A 32 -17.01 5.19 -0.30
N THR A 33 -17.08 5.81 0.87
CA THR A 33 -16.10 6.79 1.30
C THR A 33 -15.40 6.27 2.53
N VAL A 34 -14.08 6.21 2.48
CA VAL A 34 -13.25 5.71 3.56
C VAL A 34 -12.15 6.72 3.90
N PRO A 35 -11.66 6.72 5.15
CA PRO A 35 -10.56 7.63 5.52
C PRO A 35 -9.28 7.30 4.74
N LEU A 36 -8.65 8.33 4.18
CA LEU A 36 -7.42 8.13 3.42
C LEU A 36 -6.28 7.59 4.29
N VAL A 37 -6.33 7.90 5.59
CA VAL A 37 -5.32 7.45 6.55
C VAL A 37 -5.25 5.92 6.65
N TRP A 38 -6.28 5.21 6.23
CA TRP A 38 -6.24 3.74 6.19
C TRP A 38 -5.26 3.23 5.13
N TYR A 39 -4.85 4.08 4.19
CA TYR A 39 -4.01 3.69 3.06
C TYR A 39 -2.77 4.58 3.00
N PRO A 40 -1.73 4.22 3.78
CA PRO A 40 -0.54 5.08 3.91
C PRO A 40 0.12 5.44 2.59
N ARG A 41 0.10 4.54 1.62
CA ARG A 41 0.70 4.81 0.30
C ARG A 41 -0.05 5.93 -0.41
N LEU A 42 -1.38 5.90 -0.34
CA LEU A 42 -2.21 6.96 -0.94
C LEU A 42 -2.09 8.26 -0.15
N LEU A 43 -2.04 8.16 1.17
CA LEU A 43 -1.90 9.35 2.02
C LEU A 43 -0.61 10.10 1.73
N GLY A 44 0.49 9.38 1.50
CA GLY A 44 1.78 9.97 1.21
C GLY A 44 2.01 10.27 -0.27
N ALA A 45 1.05 9.98 -1.13
CA ALA A 45 1.21 10.16 -2.57
C ALA A 45 0.94 11.61 -2.99
N THR A 46 1.51 11.99 -4.14
CA THR A 46 1.22 13.28 -4.75
C THR A 46 -0.17 13.25 -5.39
N GLU A 47 -0.69 14.42 -5.71
CA GLU A 47 -1.98 14.52 -6.41
C GLU A 47 -1.95 13.78 -7.75
N ALA A 48 -0.86 13.92 -8.50
CA ALA A 48 -0.69 13.23 -9.77
C ALA A 48 -0.69 11.71 -9.60
N GLU A 49 -0.02 11.21 -8.56
CA GLU A 49 0.01 9.78 -8.26
C GLU A 49 -1.36 9.26 -7.86
N ARG A 50 -2.09 10.02 -7.05
CA ARG A 50 -3.46 9.67 -6.62
C ARG A 50 -4.43 9.61 -7.79
N ASN A 51 -4.23 10.46 -8.79
CA ASN A 51 -5.10 10.52 -9.97
C ASN A 51 -4.72 9.50 -11.05
N ASN A 52 -3.60 8.84 -10.92
CA ASN A 52 -3.16 7.83 -11.87
C ASN A 52 -3.55 6.44 -11.37
N TRP A 53 -4.81 6.09 -11.59
CA TRP A 53 -5.36 4.81 -11.18
C TRP A 53 -5.97 4.08 -12.38
N LEU A 54 -6.01 2.76 -12.27
CA LEU A 54 -6.57 1.88 -13.30
C LEU A 54 -7.55 0.92 -12.64
N ILE A 55 -8.61 0.58 -13.36
CA ILE A 55 -9.53 -0.45 -12.91
C ILE A 55 -8.90 -1.81 -13.21
N SER A 56 -8.95 -2.71 -12.25
CA SER A 56 -8.33 -4.03 -12.34
C SER A 56 -9.29 -5.10 -11.83
N GLY A 57 -8.87 -6.36 -11.94
CA GLY A 57 -9.65 -7.46 -11.39
C GLY A 57 -11.06 -7.59 -11.92
N GLY A 58 -11.26 -7.37 -13.22
CA GLY A 58 -12.59 -7.48 -13.82
C GLY A 58 -13.55 -6.37 -13.38
N GLY A 59 -13.04 -5.28 -12.87
CA GLY A 59 -13.84 -4.16 -12.39
C GLY A 59 -13.94 -4.08 -10.88
N TYR A 60 -13.46 -5.09 -10.15
CA TYR A 60 -13.60 -5.16 -8.69
C TYR A 60 -12.37 -4.64 -7.94
N GLY A 61 -11.38 -4.15 -8.67
CA GLY A 61 -10.16 -3.63 -8.09
C GLY A 61 -9.75 -2.29 -8.67
N ILE A 62 -8.88 -1.60 -7.95
CA ILE A 62 -8.27 -0.35 -8.36
C ILE A 62 -6.78 -0.47 -8.13
N HIS A 63 -5.98 -0.14 -9.14
CA HIS A 63 -4.52 -0.22 -9.07
C HIS A 63 -3.92 1.15 -9.30
N TRP A 64 -2.98 1.54 -8.44
CA TRP A 64 -2.18 2.76 -8.58
C TRP A 64 -0.75 2.37 -8.93
N PRO A 65 -0.35 2.44 -10.21
CA PRO A 65 0.97 1.93 -10.61
C PRO A 65 2.16 2.71 -10.04
N ASP A 66 2.00 4.01 -9.80
CA ASP A 66 3.12 4.83 -9.31
C ASP A 66 3.52 4.50 -7.87
N ILE A 67 2.60 3.97 -7.09
CA ILE A 67 2.81 3.70 -5.67
C ILE A 67 2.58 2.23 -5.33
N ASP A 68 2.35 1.40 -6.34
CA ASP A 68 2.12 -0.04 -6.18
C ASP A 68 1.02 -0.34 -5.14
N GLU A 69 -0.09 0.37 -5.24
CA GLU A 69 -1.24 0.15 -4.36
C GLU A 69 -2.35 -0.54 -5.12
N ASP A 70 -2.97 -1.53 -4.47
CA ASP A 70 -4.12 -2.26 -4.99
C ASP A 70 -5.21 -2.33 -3.94
N LEU A 71 -6.40 -1.92 -4.31
CA LEU A 71 -7.57 -1.99 -3.43
C LEU A 71 -8.69 -2.73 -4.14
N SER A 72 -9.50 -3.43 -3.36
CA SER A 72 -10.69 -4.12 -3.89
C SER A 72 -11.95 -3.52 -3.31
N THR A 73 -13.04 -3.59 -4.07
CA THR A 73 -14.34 -3.13 -3.58
C THR A 73 -14.78 -3.96 -2.37
N GLU A 74 -14.47 -5.24 -2.35
CA GLU A 74 -14.76 -6.09 -1.19
C GLU A 74 -14.05 -5.57 0.06
N GLY A 75 -12.76 -5.26 -0.04
CA GLY A 75 -12.00 -4.73 1.09
C GLY A 75 -12.55 -3.39 1.56
N LEU A 76 -12.91 -2.51 0.63
CA LEU A 76 -13.49 -1.21 0.96
C LEU A 76 -14.84 -1.35 1.68
N LEU A 77 -15.69 -2.24 1.19
CA LEU A 77 -17.00 -2.47 1.79
C LEU A 77 -16.90 -3.07 3.19
N ARG A 78 -15.90 -3.90 3.42
CA ARG A 78 -15.67 -4.52 4.73
C ARG A 78 -14.98 -3.60 5.70
N GLY A 79 -14.46 -2.47 5.23
CA GLY A 79 -13.71 -1.56 6.06
C GLY A 79 -12.32 -2.05 6.45
N ALA A 80 -11.76 -2.94 5.64
CA ALA A 80 -10.42 -3.47 5.90
C ALA A 80 -9.37 -2.45 5.48
N PRO A 81 -8.36 -2.17 6.33
CA PRO A 81 -7.24 -1.33 5.91
C PRO A 81 -6.43 -2.03 4.82
N ALA A 82 -5.47 -1.30 4.22
CA ALA A 82 -4.63 -1.85 3.16
C ALA A 82 -4.04 -3.19 3.60
N PRO A 83 -4.15 -4.22 2.76
CA PRO A 83 -3.64 -5.54 3.15
C PRO A 83 -2.12 -5.53 3.23
N HIS A 84 -1.61 -6.30 4.19
CA HIS A 84 -0.16 -6.43 4.39
C HIS A 84 0.48 -7.48 3.48
N LYS A 85 -0.26 -8.01 2.52
CA LYS A 85 0.27 -9.02 1.61
C LYS A 85 1.46 -8.55 0.79
N HIS A 86 1.63 -7.23 0.66
CA HIS A 86 2.77 -6.62 0.01
C HIS A 86 3.78 -6.06 1.00
N SER A 87 3.67 -6.45 2.26
CA SER A 87 4.61 -6.01 3.26
C SER A 87 6.01 -6.43 2.89
N THR A 88 6.94 -5.49 2.91
CA THR A 88 8.34 -5.74 2.66
C THR A 88 9.13 -5.93 3.95
N LYS A 89 8.46 -5.86 5.09
CA LYS A 89 9.11 -6.16 6.35
C LYS A 89 9.52 -7.63 6.42
N LYS A 90 10.69 -7.87 6.91
CA LYS A 90 11.18 -9.22 7.15
C LYS A 90 12.02 -9.27 8.42
N ALA A 91 12.45 -10.46 8.84
CA ALA A 91 13.29 -10.62 10.00
C ALA A 91 14.55 -9.77 9.87
N ALA A 92 14.98 -9.17 10.98
CA ALA A 92 16.12 -8.25 10.98
C ALA A 92 17.41 -8.93 10.52
N TRP A 93 18.24 -8.16 9.83
CA TRP A 93 19.59 -8.59 9.45
C TRP A 93 20.53 -7.38 9.50
N HIS A 94 21.81 -7.63 9.56
CA HIS A 94 22.80 -6.56 9.59
C HIS A 94 24.13 -7.03 8.98
N SER A 95 24.97 -6.07 8.66
CA SER A 95 26.37 -6.33 8.30
C SER A 95 27.26 -6.15 9.51
N ILE A 96 28.29 -6.99 9.64
CA ILE A 96 29.28 -6.81 10.71
C ILE A 96 30.04 -5.49 10.59
N HIS A 97 29.98 -4.83 9.42
CA HIS A 97 30.67 -3.58 9.14
C HIS A 97 29.77 -2.35 9.15
N GLN A 98 28.47 -2.53 9.29
CA GLN A 98 27.53 -1.39 9.32
C GLN A 98 27.07 -1.09 10.73
N SER A 99 26.71 0.16 10.95
CA SER A 99 26.27 0.63 12.29
C SER A 99 24.78 0.43 12.54
N THR A 100 24.02 -0.02 11.55
CA THR A 100 22.57 -0.19 11.63
C THR A 100 22.16 -1.60 11.22
N TYR A 101 20.95 -1.99 11.66
CA TYR A 101 20.34 -3.21 11.14
C TYR A 101 19.22 -2.86 10.16
N HIS A 102 18.78 -3.86 9.40
CA HIS A 102 17.76 -3.71 8.37
C HIS A 102 16.62 -4.68 8.61
N ASN A 103 15.41 -4.29 8.23
CA ASN A 103 14.23 -5.15 8.32
C ASN A 103 13.24 -4.91 7.18
N ASN A 104 13.67 -4.24 6.11
CA ASN A 104 12.83 -4.02 4.94
C ASN A 104 13.55 -4.53 3.69
N SER A 105 12.89 -5.43 2.96
CA SER A 105 13.49 -6.09 1.79
C SER A 105 13.75 -5.14 0.62
N ARG A 106 13.22 -3.92 0.67
CA ARG A 106 13.47 -2.90 -0.37
C ARG A 106 14.60 -1.95 -0.02
N CYS A 107 15.21 -2.12 1.15
CA CYS A 107 16.33 -1.25 1.54
C CYS A 107 17.55 -1.54 0.68
N SER A 108 17.99 -0.55 -0.10
CA SER A 108 19.15 -0.71 -0.98
C SER A 108 20.44 -0.97 -0.19
N THR A 109 20.61 -0.26 0.91
CA THR A 109 21.78 -0.46 1.78
C THR A 109 21.79 -1.86 2.37
N GLY A 110 20.65 -2.36 2.83
CA GLY A 110 20.55 -3.71 3.39
C GLY A 110 20.73 -4.80 2.35
N ASN A 111 20.36 -4.54 1.10
CA ASN A 111 20.45 -5.52 0.03
C ASN A 111 21.85 -5.60 -0.61
N ASN A 112 22.72 -4.65 -0.31
CA ASN A 112 24.07 -4.60 -0.87
C ASN A 112 25.12 -5.12 0.10
N ILE A 113 24.73 -5.89 1.12
CA ILE A 113 25.65 -6.49 2.08
C ILE A 113 26.27 -7.73 1.46
N ASP A 114 27.60 -7.80 1.55
CA ASP A 114 28.36 -8.97 1.13
C ASP A 114 27.92 -10.19 1.97
N PRO A 115 27.64 -11.34 1.36
CA PRO A 115 27.18 -12.51 2.12
C PRO A 115 28.11 -12.92 3.26
N GLU A 116 29.41 -12.67 3.12
CA GLU A 116 30.39 -12.96 4.18
C GLU A 116 30.20 -12.11 5.42
N HIS A 117 29.59 -10.92 5.26
CA HIS A 117 29.41 -9.97 6.35
C HIS A 117 27.98 -9.99 6.89
N LEU A 118 27.08 -10.71 6.24
CA LEU A 118 25.67 -10.76 6.60
C LEU A 118 25.45 -11.60 7.84
N ARG A 119 24.70 -11.05 8.80
CA ARG A 119 24.31 -11.76 10.02
C ARG A 119 22.84 -11.53 10.30
N GLN A 120 22.19 -12.55 10.82
CA GLN A 120 20.79 -12.44 11.21
C GLN A 120 20.67 -11.69 12.54
N GLY A 121 19.51 -10.99 12.70
CA GLY A 121 19.23 -10.24 13.90
C GLY A 121 19.66 -8.80 13.85
N THR A 122 19.41 -8.06 14.93
CA THR A 122 19.71 -6.64 15.00
C THR A 122 21.18 -6.34 15.35
N GLY A 123 21.86 -7.31 15.94
CA GLY A 123 23.23 -7.12 16.40
C GLY A 123 23.39 -6.02 17.44
N GLY A 124 22.32 -5.65 18.15
CA GLY A 124 22.33 -4.54 19.11
C GLY A 124 22.44 -3.17 18.46
N ARG A 125 22.19 -3.07 17.16
CA ARG A 125 22.32 -1.83 16.40
C ARG A 125 20.98 -1.12 16.26
N PRO A 126 20.96 0.22 16.03
CA PRO A 126 19.71 0.92 15.70
C PRO A 126 19.22 0.58 14.31
N LEU A 127 17.93 0.80 14.05
CA LEU A 127 17.32 0.59 12.74
C LEU A 127 17.87 1.57 11.71
N CYS A 128 18.15 1.06 10.52
CA CYS A 128 18.54 1.87 9.36
C CYS A 128 17.46 2.91 9.04
N GLN A 129 17.87 4.13 8.76
CA GLN A 129 16.93 5.22 8.43
C GLN A 129 16.12 4.93 7.17
N GLU A 130 16.70 4.31 6.17
CA GLU A 130 15.98 3.93 4.96
C GLU A 130 14.90 2.88 5.27
N CYS A 131 15.23 1.87 6.08
CA CYS A 131 14.26 0.87 6.51
C CYS A 131 13.11 1.52 7.28
N ASP A 132 13.43 2.43 8.20
CA ASP A 132 12.43 3.14 8.99
C ASP A 132 11.50 3.94 8.09
N ARG A 133 12.05 4.68 7.13
CA ARG A 133 11.27 5.45 6.17
C ARG A 133 10.37 4.54 5.32
N LEU A 134 10.91 3.44 4.80
CA LEU A 134 10.14 2.50 4.00
C LEU A 134 9.02 1.86 4.81
N ASN A 135 9.29 1.50 6.06
CA ASN A 135 8.29 0.91 6.95
C ASN A 135 7.14 1.89 7.22
N GLN A 136 7.47 3.18 7.44
CA GLN A 136 6.45 4.20 7.68
C GLN A 136 5.57 4.44 6.46
N LEU A 137 6.14 4.30 5.26
CA LEU A 137 5.39 4.45 4.01
C LEU A 137 4.61 3.20 3.63
N GLY A 138 4.72 2.12 4.40
CA GLY A 138 4.07 0.86 4.07
C GLY A 138 4.72 0.13 2.91
N ARG A 139 5.97 0.38 2.65
CA ARG A 139 6.70 -0.19 1.52
C ARG A 139 7.73 -1.21 1.97
#